data_7633b29e333c4f7d7ae0b7b228f9ec62
#
_entry.id   7633b29e333c4f7d7ae0b7b228f9ec62
#
_cell.length_a   1.000
_cell.length_b   1.000
_cell.length_c   1.000
_cell.angle_alpha   90.00
_cell.angle_beta   90.00
_cell.angle_gamma   90.00
#
_symmetry.space_group_name_H-M   'P 1'
#
loop_
_entity.id
_entity.type
_entity.pdbx_description
1 polymer ?
#
loop_
_entity_poly.entity_id
_entity_poly.type
_entity_poly.pdbx_seq_one_letter_code
_entity_poly.pdbx_strand_id
1 'polypeptide(L)'
;MRLSTPRLLMTGVFVAMMAGCSIAPSQAPRAPVEDRGTEAEARPSPRPAPQEPASEPAVATPLPDSGPAATPSPSPAPAPQPQTQTQQSPAVVALLSDAEQSRDAGDYRAAQGSLQRAQRIAPRDPEVYYSLAATHMELEDYDLAEQVALKGVSVAQGNAYQLRRLWQLLAKIRLRAGDPEGSRQAELKANQY
;
A
#
# COMPACT_ATOMS: atom_id res chain seq x y z
N MET A 1 -18.79 -2.81 66.70
CA MET A 1 -17.78 -3.89 66.79
C MET A 1 -16.74 -3.71 65.71
N ARG A 2 -15.53 -3.52 66.20
CA ARG A 2 -14.30 -3.28 65.39
C ARG A 2 -13.85 -4.57 64.74
N LEU A 3 -13.30 -4.51 63.51
CA LEU A 3 -12.20 -5.40 63.11
C LEU A 3 -11.40 -4.73 62.01
N SER A 4 -10.30 -4.18 62.46
CA SER A 4 -9.15 -3.76 61.65
C SER A 4 -8.48 -4.98 61.06
N THR A 5 -8.14 -4.95 59.78
CA THR A 5 -7.19 -5.89 59.20
C THR A 5 -5.91 -5.15 58.80
N PRO A 6 -4.75 -5.69 59.14
CA PRO A 6 -3.49 -4.98 59.02
C PRO A 6 -2.96 -5.01 57.58
N ARG A 7 -2.47 -3.85 57.19
CA ARG A 7 -1.54 -3.69 56.06
C ARG A 7 -0.23 -4.41 56.41
N LEU A 8 -0.02 -5.57 55.82
CA LEU A 8 1.27 -6.24 55.94
C LEU A 8 2.18 -5.71 54.82
N LEU A 9 3.17 -4.96 55.24
CA LEU A 9 4.40 -4.61 54.60
C LEU A 9 5.01 -5.85 53.95
N MET A 10 5.15 -5.82 52.61
CA MET A 10 6.09 -6.68 51.89
C MET A 10 7.02 -5.78 51.11
N THR A 11 7.85 -5.04 51.84
CA THR A 11 9.13 -4.50 51.39
C THR A 11 10.13 -5.64 51.34
N GLY A 12 10.32 -6.24 50.21
CA GLY A 12 11.28 -7.31 49.95
C GLY A 12 12.09 -6.99 48.69
N VAL A 13 13.18 -6.30 48.92
CA VAL A 13 14.52 -6.55 48.35
C VAL A 13 14.53 -7.07 46.89
N PHE A 14 14.63 -6.14 45.95
CA PHE A 14 15.15 -6.42 44.63
C PHE A 14 16.37 -5.51 44.38
N VAL A 15 17.47 -5.89 45.04
CA VAL A 15 18.79 -5.30 44.77
C VAL A 15 19.62 -6.30 44.01
N ALA A 16 20.16 -5.83 42.90
CA ALA A 16 21.33 -6.32 42.20
C ALA A 16 21.21 -7.59 41.35
N MET A 17 21.05 -7.40 40.07
CA MET A 17 21.92 -7.99 39.04
C MET A 17 21.96 -7.09 37.81
N MET A 18 22.71 -6.02 37.93
CA MET A 18 23.28 -5.32 36.78
C MET A 18 24.47 -6.13 36.29
N ALA A 19 24.23 -7.22 35.57
CA ALA A 19 25.28 -7.85 34.76
C ALA A 19 25.33 -7.08 33.44
N GLY A 20 26.30 -6.16 33.36
CA GLY A 20 26.63 -5.43 32.15
C GLY A 20 27.01 -6.36 31.01
N CYS A 21 26.14 -6.54 30.02
CA CYS A 21 26.53 -6.98 28.69
C CYS A 21 27.06 -5.76 27.96
N SER A 22 28.38 -5.57 28.05
CA SER A 22 29.13 -4.67 27.18
C SER A 22 29.06 -5.28 25.77
N ILE A 23 28.14 -4.81 24.94
CA ILE A 23 28.14 -5.11 23.50
C ILE A 23 29.23 -4.21 22.92
N ALA A 24 30.43 -4.77 22.77
CA ALA A 24 31.47 -4.16 21.95
C ALA A 24 30.96 -4.09 20.51
N PRO A 25 31.07 -2.95 19.82
CA PRO A 25 30.77 -2.89 18.40
C PRO A 25 31.79 -3.79 17.69
N SER A 26 31.31 -4.90 17.15
CA SER A 26 32.08 -5.75 16.24
C SER A 26 32.34 -4.93 14.98
N GLN A 27 33.54 -4.32 14.93
CA GLN A 27 34.07 -3.80 13.68
C GLN A 27 34.37 -5.01 12.80
N ALA A 28 33.44 -5.33 11.90
CA ALA A 28 33.70 -6.23 10.82
C ALA A 28 34.92 -5.70 10.04
N PRO A 29 35.94 -6.50 9.78
CA PRO A 29 37.07 -6.08 8.96
C PRO A 29 36.52 -5.71 7.58
N ARG A 30 36.77 -4.47 7.17
CA ARG A 30 36.49 -4.05 5.80
C ARG A 30 37.30 -4.94 4.89
N ALA A 31 36.61 -5.65 3.97
CA ALA A 31 37.26 -6.36 2.90
C ALA A 31 38.20 -5.39 2.15
N PRO A 32 39.41 -5.82 1.79
CA PRO A 32 40.28 -5.00 0.97
C PRO A 32 39.57 -4.75 -0.35
N VAL A 33 39.32 -3.50 -0.66
CA VAL A 33 38.97 -3.08 -2.01
C VAL A 33 40.27 -3.20 -2.78
N GLU A 34 40.41 -4.27 -3.56
CA GLU A 34 41.45 -4.33 -4.58
C GLU A 34 41.14 -3.23 -5.62
N ASP A 35 41.92 -2.19 -5.50
CA ASP A 35 42.02 -1.15 -6.50
C ASP A 35 42.61 -1.77 -7.77
N ARG A 36 41.72 -2.25 -8.64
CA ARG A 36 42.08 -2.72 -9.96
C ARG A 36 42.14 -1.48 -10.85
N GLY A 37 43.17 -0.68 -10.61
CA GLY A 37 43.67 0.24 -11.58
C GLY A 37 44.14 -0.53 -12.80
N THR A 38 43.34 -0.56 -13.81
CA THR A 38 43.76 -0.94 -15.14
C THR A 38 43.35 0.21 -16.06
N GLU A 39 44.36 0.96 -16.41
CA GLU A 39 44.39 1.73 -17.65
C GLU A 39 43.89 0.84 -18.78
N ALA A 40 42.81 1.19 -19.36
CA ALA A 40 42.38 0.78 -20.70
C ALA A 40 41.91 2.03 -21.41
N GLU A 41 42.89 2.65 -22.03
CA GLU A 41 42.89 3.18 -23.39
C GLU A 41 41.53 3.53 -23.99
N ALA A 42 41.26 4.82 -24.00
CA ALA A 42 40.19 5.45 -24.73
C ALA A 42 40.26 5.10 -26.23
N ARG A 43 39.34 4.25 -26.69
CA ARG A 43 38.95 4.19 -28.09
C ARG A 43 37.67 5.00 -28.26
N PRO A 44 37.66 6.06 -29.03
CA PRO A 44 36.42 6.71 -29.40
C PRO A 44 35.65 5.83 -30.38
N SER A 45 34.47 5.35 -29.95
CA SER A 45 33.51 4.73 -30.85
C SER A 45 33.01 5.79 -31.87
N PRO A 46 32.96 5.46 -33.16
CA PRO A 46 32.42 6.39 -34.13
C PRO A 46 30.90 6.53 -33.92
N ARG A 47 30.49 7.76 -33.76
CA ARG A 47 29.12 8.22 -33.75
C ARG A 47 28.49 7.94 -35.11
N PRO A 48 27.37 7.24 -35.24
CA PRO A 48 26.64 7.19 -36.50
C PRO A 48 26.09 8.59 -36.81
N ALA A 49 26.36 9.05 -38.01
CA ALA A 49 25.83 10.29 -38.55
C ALA A 49 24.31 10.19 -38.73
N PRO A 50 23.59 11.32 -38.62
CA PRO A 50 22.18 11.37 -38.94
C PRO A 50 22.00 11.13 -40.44
N GLN A 51 21.23 10.11 -40.77
CA GLN A 51 20.75 9.94 -42.14
C GLN A 51 19.59 10.89 -42.36
N GLU A 52 19.78 11.87 -43.22
CA GLU A 52 18.72 12.66 -43.83
C GLU A 52 17.81 11.73 -44.65
N PRO A 53 16.48 11.82 -44.48
CA PRO A 53 15.58 11.17 -45.43
C PRO A 53 15.53 11.97 -46.73
N ALA A 54 15.97 11.32 -47.77
CA ALA A 54 15.83 11.82 -49.16
C ALA A 54 14.35 11.99 -49.49
N SER A 55 14.03 13.20 -49.90
CA SER A 55 12.73 13.56 -50.47
C SER A 55 12.63 12.98 -51.86
N GLU A 56 11.72 12.04 -52.06
CA GLU A 56 11.26 11.70 -53.41
C GLU A 56 9.94 12.40 -53.69
N PRO A 57 9.77 12.98 -54.89
CA PRO A 57 8.57 13.73 -55.22
C PRO A 57 7.39 12.80 -55.53
N ALA A 58 6.30 12.97 -54.84
CA ALA A 58 5.03 12.30 -55.12
C ALA A 58 4.44 12.79 -56.45
N VAL A 59 4.31 11.87 -57.39
CA VAL A 59 3.58 12.05 -58.62
C VAL A 59 2.08 12.11 -58.31
N ALA A 60 1.48 13.23 -58.66
CA ALA A 60 0.04 13.42 -58.56
C ALA A 60 -0.67 12.63 -59.65
N THR A 61 -1.52 11.69 -59.26
CA THR A 61 -2.48 11.03 -60.17
C THR A 61 -3.88 11.66 -59.92
N PRO A 62 -4.58 12.04 -60.97
CA PRO A 62 -5.87 12.73 -60.85
C PRO A 62 -6.97 11.76 -60.40
N LEU A 63 -7.84 12.24 -59.52
CA LEU A 63 -9.09 11.57 -59.13
C LEU A 63 -10.07 11.49 -60.31
N PRO A 64 -10.85 10.44 -60.41
CA PRO A 64 -12.15 10.51 -61.02
C PRO A 64 -13.20 10.96 -60.00
N ASP A 65 -13.87 12.01 -60.38
CA ASP A 65 -15.08 12.55 -59.84
C ASP A 65 -16.21 11.51 -59.90
N SER A 66 -16.91 11.27 -58.80
CA SER A 66 -18.30 10.85 -58.84
C SER A 66 -18.86 10.51 -57.47
N GLY A 67 -19.90 11.22 -57.06
CA GLY A 67 -20.94 10.71 -56.23
C GLY A 67 -21.21 11.52 -54.95
N PRO A 68 -22.48 11.83 -54.68
CA PRO A 68 -22.84 12.70 -53.56
C PRO A 68 -22.55 12.07 -52.23
N ALA A 69 -21.85 12.86 -51.45
CA ALA A 69 -21.46 12.52 -50.07
C ALA A 69 -22.69 12.21 -49.22
N ALA A 70 -22.79 10.98 -48.77
CA ALA A 70 -23.61 10.63 -47.65
C ALA A 70 -23.00 11.28 -46.40
N THR A 71 -23.73 12.23 -45.84
CA THR A 71 -23.45 12.86 -44.55
C THR A 71 -23.25 11.77 -43.48
N PRO A 72 -22.09 11.71 -42.81
CA PRO A 72 -21.98 10.80 -41.66
C PRO A 72 -22.90 11.29 -40.57
N SER A 73 -23.94 10.50 -40.28
CA SER A 73 -24.80 10.68 -39.11
C SER A 73 -23.91 10.69 -37.87
N PRO A 74 -23.98 11.70 -36.99
CA PRO A 74 -23.19 11.68 -35.78
C PRO A 74 -23.57 10.43 -34.96
N SER A 75 -22.59 9.53 -34.81
CA SER A 75 -22.70 8.39 -33.91
C SER A 75 -23.07 8.94 -32.51
N PRO A 76 -24.14 8.45 -31.87
CA PRO A 76 -24.48 8.92 -30.53
C PRO A 76 -23.28 8.74 -29.62
N ALA A 77 -22.82 9.82 -28.98
CA ALA A 77 -21.82 9.76 -27.95
C ALA A 77 -22.27 8.70 -26.91
N PRO A 78 -21.38 7.82 -26.43
CA PRO A 78 -21.73 6.89 -25.38
C PRO A 78 -22.30 7.69 -24.21
N ALA A 79 -23.55 7.40 -23.84
CA ALA A 79 -24.16 7.98 -22.65
C ALA A 79 -23.23 7.73 -21.45
N PRO A 80 -23.06 8.69 -20.52
CA PRO A 80 -22.31 8.45 -19.30
C PRO A 80 -22.93 7.23 -18.63
N GLN A 81 -22.19 6.12 -18.65
CA GLN A 81 -22.60 4.94 -17.90
C GLN A 81 -22.62 5.34 -16.43
N PRO A 82 -23.71 5.09 -15.69
CA PRO A 82 -23.70 5.27 -14.26
C PRO A 82 -22.45 4.54 -13.74
N GLN A 83 -21.64 5.23 -12.96
CA GLN A 83 -20.48 4.60 -12.30
C GLN A 83 -21.05 3.60 -11.31
N THR A 84 -21.41 2.44 -11.82
CA THR A 84 -21.76 1.28 -11.03
C THR A 84 -20.60 1.03 -10.09
N GLN A 85 -20.93 0.98 -8.81
CA GLN A 85 -20.13 0.47 -7.70
C GLN A 85 -19.08 -0.49 -8.27
N THR A 86 -17.82 -0.17 -8.08
CA THR A 86 -16.70 -0.88 -8.68
C THR A 86 -16.89 -2.37 -8.39
N GLN A 87 -17.41 -3.12 -9.36
CA GLN A 87 -17.53 -4.56 -9.23
C GLN A 87 -16.10 -5.06 -9.07
N GLN A 88 -15.80 -5.55 -7.89
CA GLN A 88 -14.48 -6.10 -7.61
C GLN A 88 -14.20 -7.19 -8.66
N SER A 89 -13.02 -7.11 -9.26
CA SER A 89 -12.57 -8.14 -10.18
C SER A 89 -12.62 -9.51 -9.47
N PRO A 90 -13.07 -10.60 -10.14
CA PRO A 90 -13.07 -11.93 -9.54
C PRO A 90 -11.72 -12.34 -8.94
N ALA A 91 -10.63 -11.89 -9.55
CA ALA A 91 -9.27 -12.11 -9.04
C ALA A 91 -9.04 -11.41 -7.69
N VAL A 92 -9.57 -10.20 -7.50
CA VAL A 92 -9.47 -9.48 -6.22
C VAL A 92 -10.31 -10.17 -5.15
N VAL A 93 -11.52 -10.59 -5.49
CA VAL A 93 -12.39 -11.34 -4.57
C VAL A 93 -11.72 -12.63 -4.10
N ALA A 94 -11.11 -13.40 -5.01
CA ALA A 94 -10.38 -14.62 -4.66
C ALA A 94 -9.21 -14.32 -3.71
N LEU A 95 -8.41 -13.28 -4.00
CA LEU A 95 -7.28 -12.89 -3.15
C LEU A 95 -7.71 -12.38 -1.77
N LEU A 96 -8.85 -11.69 -1.66
CA LEU A 96 -9.43 -11.30 -0.38
C LEU A 96 -9.87 -12.51 0.43
N SER A 97 -10.53 -13.48 -0.22
CA SER A 97 -10.94 -14.75 0.41
C SER A 97 -9.73 -15.57 0.89
N ASP A 98 -8.68 -15.69 0.07
CA ASP A 98 -7.43 -16.37 0.47
C ASP A 98 -6.78 -15.70 1.69
N ALA A 99 -6.82 -14.37 1.71
CA ALA A 99 -6.28 -13.61 2.82
C ALA A 99 -7.09 -13.81 4.11
N GLU A 100 -8.41 -13.85 4.02
CA GLU A 100 -9.28 -14.13 5.16
C GLU A 100 -9.01 -15.53 5.73
N GLN A 101 -8.94 -16.56 4.88
CA GLN A 101 -8.59 -17.92 5.30
C GLN A 101 -7.23 -17.99 5.98
N SER A 102 -6.23 -17.29 5.43
CA SER A 102 -4.89 -17.24 6.03
C SER A 102 -4.89 -16.52 7.38
N ARG A 103 -5.67 -15.45 7.52
CA ARG A 103 -5.84 -14.74 8.81
C ARG A 103 -6.52 -15.60 9.86
N ASP A 104 -7.56 -16.34 9.47
CA ASP A 104 -8.29 -17.26 10.36
C ASP A 104 -7.39 -18.42 10.83
N ALA A 105 -6.45 -18.83 9.98
CA ALA A 105 -5.41 -19.79 10.33
C ALA A 105 -4.25 -19.19 11.16
N GLY A 106 -4.23 -17.87 11.39
CA GLY A 106 -3.13 -17.16 12.06
C GLY A 106 -1.90 -16.90 11.18
N ASP A 107 -1.96 -17.25 9.88
CA ASP A 107 -0.87 -16.99 8.93
C ASP A 107 -1.00 -15.58 8.33
N TYR A 108 -0.72 -14.58 9.16
CA TYR A 108 -0.80 -13.18 8.75
C TYR A 108 0.20 -12.81 7.64
N ARG A 109 1.31 -13.55 7.51
CA ARG A 109 2.29 -13.30 6.43
C ARG A 109 1.77 -13.78 5.07
N ALA A 110 1.13 -14.94 5.01
CA ALA A 110 0.47 -15.39 3.78
C ALA A 110 -0.68 -14.45 3.39
N ALA A 111 -1.51 -14.04 4.36
CA ALA A 111 -2.56 -13.05 4.14
C ALA A 111 -2.01 -11.74 3.56
N GLN A 112 -0.94 -11.21 4.13
CA GLN A 112 -0.26 -10.01 3.63
C GLN A 112 0.16 -10.17 2.15
N GLY A 113 0.74 -11.31 1.78
CA GLY A 113 1.15 -11.59 0.40
C GLY A 113 -0.01 -11.58 -0.59
N SER A 114 -1.16 -12.19 -0.24
CA SER A 114 -2.38 -12.19 -1.07
C SER A 114 -2.96 -10.77 -1.20
N LEU A 115 -3.00 -10.01 -0.11
CA LEU A 115 -3.52 -8.63 -0.09
C LEU A 115 -2.63 -7.65 -0.87
N GLN A 116 -1.32 -7.80 -0.84
CA GLN A 116 -0.41 -7.01 -1.67
C GLN A 116 -0.62 -7.28 -3.16
N ARG A 117 -0.94 -8.53 -3.55
CA ARG A 117 -1.34 -8.84 -4.92
C ARG A 117 -2.67 -8.19 -5.29
N ALA A 118 -3.67 -8.27 -4.40
CA ALA A 118 -4.96 -7.62 -4.58
C ALA A 118 -4.80 -6.10 -4.74
N GLN A 119 -3.96 -5.46 -3.93
CA GLN A 119 -3.67 -4.02 -4.01
C GLN A 119 -3.08 -3.60 -5.37
N ARG A 120 -2.23 -4.44 -5.98
CA ARG A 120 -1.68 -4.16 -7.33
C ARG A 120 -2.74 -4.24 -8.42
N ILE A 121 -3.73 -5.13 -8.26
CA ILE A 121 -4.83 -5.29 -9.22
C ILE A 121 -5.88 -4.19 -9.04
N ALA A 122 -6.23 -3.87 -7.79
CA ALA A 122 -7.25 -2.90 -7.45
C ALA A 122 -6.73 -1.81 -6.48
N PRO A 123 -5.89 -0.88 -6.96
CA PRO A 123 -5.24 0.13 -6.10
C PRO A 123 -6.20 1.20 -5.57
N ARG A 124 -7.48 1.16 -5.96
CA ARG A 124 -8.53 2.07 -5.50
C ARG A 124 -9.67 1.36 -4.77
N ASP A 125 -9.48 0.11 -4.41
CA ASP A 125 -10.47 -0.65 -3.65
C ASP A 125 -10.28 -0.46 -2.14
N PRO A 126 -11.20 0.20 -1.42
CA PRO A 126 -11.08 0.44 0.02
C PRO A 126 -11.05 -0.85 0.84
N GLU A 127 -11.71 -1.93 0.38
CA GLU A 127 -11.74 -3.21 1.07
C GLU A 127 -10.35 -3.85 1.15
N VAL A 128 -9.57 -3.73 0.07
CA VAL A 128 -8.19 -4.22 0.04
C VAL A 128 -7.33 -3.50 1.09
N TYR A 129 -7.48 -2.18 1.22
CA TYR A 129 -6.75 -1.41 2.23
C TYR A 129 -7.20 -1.73 3.65
N TYR A 130 -8.50 -1.93 3.85
CA TYR A 130 -9.04 -2.35 5.14
C TYR A 130 -8.42 -3.68 5.59
N SER A 131 -8.48 -4.70 4.73
CA SER A 131 -7.96 -6.03 5.02
C SER A 131 -6.44 -6.02 5.23
N LEU A 132 -5.69 -5.23 4.43
CA LEU A 132 -4.25 -5.11 4.56
C LEU A 132 -3.86 -4.40 5.87
N ALA A 133 -4.54 -3.32 6.24
CA ALA A 133 -4.31 -2.62 7.50
C ALA A 133 -4.64 -3.51 8.71
N ALA A 134 -5.75 -4.25 8.66
CA ALA A 134 -6.10 -5.21 9.69
C ALA A 134 -5.03 -6.32 9.85
N THR A 135 -4.47 -6.79 8.73
CA THR A 135 -3.39 -7.80 8.76
C THR A 135 -2.10 -7.24 9.36
N HIS A 136 -1.71 -6.00 9.02
CA HIS A 136 -0.57 -5.34 9.66
C HIS A 136 -0.77 -5.12 11.16
N MET A 137 -1.99 -4.80 11.58
CA MET A 137 -2.33 -4.67 13.01
C MET A 137 -2.10 -6.00 13.76
N GLU A 138 -2.46 -7.14 13.17
CA GLU A 138 -2.20 -8.47 13.79
C GLU A 138 -0.72 -8.86 13.74
N LEU A 139 0.05 -8.32 12.81
CA LEU A 139 1.51 -8.42 12.77
C LEU A 139 2.24 -7.48 13.74
N GLU A 140 1.47 -6.65 14.50
CA GLU A 140 1.97 -5.60 15.39
C GLU A 140 2.74 -4.48 14.68
N ASP A 141 2.65 -4.41 13.35
CA ASP A 141 3.23 -3.34 12.52
C ASP A 141 2.29 -2.11 12.55
N TYR A 142 2.08 -1.50 13.71
CA TYR A 142 1.04 -0.48 13.92
C TYR A 142 1.23 0.77 13.07
N ASP A 143 2.46 1.24 12.88
CA ASP A 143 2.76 2.41 12.05
C ASP A 143 2.36 2.18 10.60
N LEU A 144 2.66 1.00 10.06
CA LEU A 144 2.31 0.63 8.71
C LEU A 144 0.80 0.38 8.58
N ALA A 145 0.18 -0.26 9.58
CA ALA A 145 -1.26 -0.46 9.62
C ALA A 145 -2.00 0.88 9.56
N GLU A 146 -1.56 1.89 10.32
CA GLU A 146 -2.14 3.24 10.29
C GLU A 146 -2.01 3.89 8.92
N GLN A 147 -0.82 3.88 8.32
CA GLN A 147 -0.59 4.44 6.98
C GLN A 147 -1.48 3.80 5.92
N VAL A 148 -1.58 2.46 5.94
CA VAL A 148 -2.43 1.70 5.01
C VAL A 148 -3.91 2.02 5.23
N ALA A 149 -4.38 2.11 6.48
CA ALA A 149 -5.76 2.46 6.79
C ALA A 149 -6.09 3.90 6.36
N LEU A 150 -5.20 4.87 6.58
CA LEU A 150 -5.36 6.25 6.09
C LEU A 150 -5.43 6.32 4.55
N LYS A 151 -4.63 5.49 3.87
CA LYS A 151 -4.76 5.35 2.42
C LYS A 151 -6.13 4.80 2.04
N GLY A 152 -6.63 3.80 2.76
CA GLY A 152 -7.99 3.29 2.60
C GLY A 152 -9.05 4.39 2.74
N VAL A 153 -8.95 5.24 3.76
CA VAL A 153 -9.83 6.41 3.94
C VAL A 153 -9.78 7.33 2.73
N SER A 154 -8.61 7.59 2.18
CA SER A 154 -8.48 8.48 1.01
C SER A 154 -9.13 7.92 -0.25
N VAL A 155 -9.16 6.59 -0.44
CA VAL A 155 -9.79 5.96 -1.61
C VAL A 155 -11.27 5.65 -1.39
N ALA A 156 -11.72 5.59 -0.13
CA ALA A 156 -13.12 5.33 0.24
C ALA A 156 -14.02 6.57 0.13
N GLN A 157 -13.51 7.71 -0.34
CA GLN A 157 -14.27 8.96 -0.42
C GLN A 157 -15.61 8.76 -1.16
N GLY A 158 -16.69 9.26 -0.57
CA GLY A 158 -18.05 9.09 -1.08
C GLY A 158 -18.76 7.80 -0.63
N ASN A 159 -18.07 6.88 0.04
CA ASN A 159 -18.66 5.66 0.60
C ASN A 159 -18.67 5.71 2.13
N ALA A 160 -19.76 6.19 2.72
CA ALA A 160 -19.90 6.37 4.17
C ALA A 160 -19.69 5.06 4.95
N TYR A 161 -20.14 3.93 4.43
CA TYR A 161 -19.97 2.62 5.06
C TYR A 161 -18.48 2.24 5.18
N GLN A 162 -17.73 2.38 4.08
CA GLN A 162 -16.29 2.08 4.08
C GLN A 162 -15.50 3.07 4.93
N LEU A 163 -15.84 4.35 4.89
CA LEU A 163 -15.22 5.37 5.72
C LEU A 163 -15.40 5.06 7.21
N ARG A 164 -16.62 4.72 7.64
CA ARG A 164 -16.90 4.32 9.02
C ARG A 164 -16.03 3.13 9.45
N ARG A 165 -15.99 2.06 8.65
CA ARG A 165 -15.19 0.86 8.94
C ARG A 165 -13.71 1.18 9.09
N LEU A 166 -13.16 1.98 8.18
CA LEU A 166 -11.75 2.35 8.19
C LEU A 166 -11.38 3.23 9.40
N TRP A 167 -12.25 4.18 9.77
CA TRP A 167 -12.03 4.97 10.97
C TRP A 167 -12.14 4.14 12.27
N GLN A 168 -13.03 3.17 12.32
CA GLN A 168 -13.11 2.21 13.43
C GLN A 168 -11.86 1.34 13.52
N LEU A 169 -11.31 0.91 12.37
CA LEU A 169 -10.05 0.18 12.34
C LEU A 169 -8.88 1.05 12.80
N LEU A 170 -8.80 2.30 12.35
CA LEU A 170 -7.81 3.28 12.81
C LEU A 170 -7.85 3.48 14.32
N ALA A 171 -9.04 3.56 14.91
CA ALA A 171 -9.18 3.65 16.36
C ALA A 171 -8.56 2.45 17.07
N LYS A 172 -8.81 1.24 16.56
CA LYS A 172 -8.23 0.00 17.12
C LYS A 172 -6.71 -0.03 16.98
N ILE A 173 -6.19 0.35 15.81
CA ILE A 173 -4.75 0.39 15.54
C ILE A 173 -4.06 1.34 16.53
N ARG A 174 -4.55 2.57 16.67
CA ARG A 174 -3.99 3.58 17.57
C ARG A 174 -4.04 3.14 19.02
N LEU A 175 -5.15 2.53 19.44
CA LEU A 175 -5.27 2.00 20.80
C LEU A 175 -4.21 0.94 21.09
N ARG A 176 -3.99 0.00 20.14
CA ARG A 176 -2.95 -1.05 20.27
C ARG A 176 -1.53 -0.46 20.18
N ALA A 177 -1.34 0.61 19.45
CA ALA A 177 -0.08 1.36 19.37
C ALA A 177 0.21 2.19 20.65
N GLY A 178 -0.73 2.25 21.61
CA GLY A 178 -0.56 3.02 22.83
C GLY A 178 -0.96 4.50 22.71
N ASP A 179 -1.72 4.87 21.68
CA ASP A 179 -2.29 6.21 21.48
C ASP A 179 -3.81 6.21 21.74
N PRO A 180 -4.26 6.28 23.00
CA PRO A 180 -5.68 6.31 23.34
C PRO A 180 -6.37 7.61 22.93
N GLU A 181 -5.63 8.71 22.81
CA GLU A 181 -6.20 9.98 22.38
C GLU A 181 -6.49 9.97 20.88
N GLY A 182 -5.53 9.53 20.07
CA GLY A 182 -5.73 9.34 18.64
C GLY A 182 -6.82 8.31 18.33
N SER A 183 -6.97 7.27 19.19
CA SER A 183 -8.07 6.31 19.08
C SER A 183 -9.43 7.00 19.24
N ARG A 184 -9.63 7.79 20.30
CA ARG A 184 -10.89 8.56 20.52
C ARG A 184 -11.20 9.50 19.35
N GLN A 185 -10.19 10.18 18.82
CA GLN A 185 -10.38 11.05 17.66
C GLN A 185 -10.84 10.28 16.43
N ALA A 186 -10.29 9.08 16.20
CA ALA A 186 -10.69 8.22 15.10
C ALA A 186 -12.14 7.71 15.28
N GLU A 187 -12.55 7.36 16.51
CA GLU A 187 -13.93 6.97 16.81
C GLU A 187 -14.93 8.12 16.55
N LEU A 188 -14.59 9.34 16.95
CA LEU A 188 -15.41 10.52 16.65
C LEU A 188 -15.59 10.71 15.15
N LYS A 189 -14.53 10.49 14.36
CA LYS A 189 -14.64 10.54 12.90
C LYS A 189 -15.49 9.42 12.31
N ALA A 190 -15.39 8.19 12.86
CA ALA A 190 -16.23 7.08 12.45
C ALA A 190 -17.72 7.37 12.63
N ASN A 191 -18.08 8.07 13.71
CA ASN A 191 -19.47 8.42 14.04
C ASN A 191 -20.07 9.52 13.15
N GLN A 192 -19.26 10.17 12.29
CA GLN A 192 -19.73 11.17 11.33
C GLN A 192 -20.30 10.55 10.05
N TYR A 193 -20.10 9.27 9.86
CA TYR A 193 -20.53 8.47 8.70
C TYR A 193 -21.53 7.37 9.13
#